data_a920b24bbc9828105ba4984c8d8e3560
#
_entry.id   a920b24bbc9828105ba4984c8d8e3560
#
_cell.length_a   1.000
_cell.length_b   1.000
_cell.length_c   1.000
_cell.angle_alpha   90.00
_cell.angle_beta   90.00
_cell.angle_gamma   90.00
#
_symmetry.space_group_name_H-M   'P 1'
#
loop_
_entity.id
_entity.type
_entity.pdbx_description
1 polymer ?
#
loop_
_entity_poly.entity_id
_entity_poly.type
_entity_poly.pdbx_seq_one_letter_code
_entity_poly.pdbx_strand_id
1 'polypeptide(L)'
;MTDYKTINNKSSVQLIEKRSKFIGYASPVISEEEALDFIGKVKALHWDAKHNVYAYDIIEDGRQRYSDDSEPKGTAGLPIIEIIKKEGLKNIVVVVTRYFGGILLGKGGLIRAYSSAAKMAIDAAQIVNMSLCKLYDLTTDYNFYAKVSSLITSNFGFIDNTDFTDKVKITFHIKDIYIDSLMIKINDATAGSFDIKVIKEVFLKTT
;
A
#
# COMPACT_ATOMS: atom_id res chain seq x y z
N MET A 1 11.76 -4.82 9.50
CA MET A 1 10.64 -5.08 8.56
C MET A 1 11.19 -5.09 7.15
N THR A 2 10.71 -5.97 6.26
CA THR A 2 11.18 -6.08 4.88
C THR A 2 10.29 -5.29 3.94
N ASP A 3 10.80 -4.92 2.76
CA ASP A 3 10.01 -4.35 1.67
C ASP A 3 8.77 -5.22 1.38
N TYR A 4 7.65 -4.59 1.02
CA TYR A 4 6.39 -5.29 0.73
C TYR A 4 5.64 -4.62 -0.41
N LYS A 5 4.68 -5.36 -1.01
CA LYS A 5 3.77 -4.81 -2.01
C LYS A 5 2.43 -4.45 -1.39
N THR A 6 1.85 -3.37 -1.86
CA THR A 6 0.49 -2.94 -1.54
C THR A 6 -0.17 -2.31 -2.76
N ILE A 7 -1.32 -1.68 -2.58
CA ILE A 7 -1.99 -0.90 -3.63
C ILE A 7 -1.87 0.60 -3.35
N ASN A 8 -1.82 1.39 -4.42
CA ASN A 8 -1.59 2.84 -4.34
C ASN A 8 -2.86 3.63 -3.97
N ASN A 9 -4.00 3.23 -4.53
CA ASN A 9 -5.25 3.98 -4.47
C ASN A 9 -6.42 3.10 -4.03
N LYS A 10 -7.52 3.73 -3.61
CA LYS A 10 -8.82 3.08 -3.54
C LYS A 10 -9.35 2.84 -4.95
N SER A 11 -10.03 1.73 -5.15
CA SER A 11 -10.66 1.40 -6.43
C SER A 11 -12.05 0.84 -6.27
N SER A 12 -12.83 0.93 -7.34
CA SER A 12 -14.12 0.27 -7.47
C SER A 12 -14.29 -0.19 -8.91
N VAL A 13 -14.69 -1.44 -9.09
CA VAL A 13 -14.91 -2.06 -10.40
C VAL A 13 -16.17 -2.91 -10.38
N GLN A 14 -16.79 -3.10 -11.54
CA GLN A 14 -17.98 -3.94 -11.68
C GLN A 14 -17.76 -5.06 -12.67
N LEU A 15 -18.21 -6.26 -12.30
CA LEU A 15 -18.25 -7.46 -13.14
C LEU A 15 -19.68 -8.00 -13.19
N ILE A 16 -20.16 -8.42 -14.36
CA ILE A 16 -21.43 -9.11 -14.52
C ILE A 16 -21.16 -10.55 -14.95
N GLU A 17 -21.66 -11.51 -14.19
CA GLU A 17 -21.56 -12.95 -14.49
C GLU A 17 -22.94 -13.59 -14.34
N LYS A 18 -23.47 -14.19 -15.42
CA LYS A 18 -24.80 -14.81 -15.46
C LYS A 18 -25.88 -13.95 -14.79
N ARG A 19 -25.99 -12.68 -15.20
CA ARG A 19 -26.88 -11.66 -14.65
C ARG A 19 -26.62 -11.25 -13.18
N SER A 20 -25.78 -11.95 -12.42
CA SER A 20 -25.33 -11.47 -11.09
C SER A 20 -24.34 -10.34 -11.28
N LYS A 21 -24.48 -9.28 -10.47
CA LYS A 21 -23.57 -8.14 -10.45
C LYS A 21 -22.63 -8.29 -9.26
N PHE A 22 -21.32 -8.26 -9.53
CA PHE A 22 -20.26 -8.24 -8.53
C PHE A 22 -19.56 -6.89 -8.58
N ILE A 23 -19.44 -6.22 -7.44
CA ILE A 23 -18.75 -4.93 -7.33
C ILE A 23 -17.56 -5.15 -6.41
N GLY A 24 -16.36 -5.12 -6.98
CA GLY A 24 -15.10 -5.24 -6.23
C GLY A 24 -14.61 -3.87 -5.79
N TYR A 25 -14.23 -3.76 -4.53
CA TYR A 25 -13.61 -2.59 -3.92
C TYR A 25 -12.26 -3.01 -3.34
N ALA A 26 -11.23 -2.17 -3.51
CA ALA A 26 -9.96 -2.34 -2.83
C ALA A 26 -9.51 -1.02 -2.18
N SER A 27 -8.88 -1.11 -1.01
CA SER A 27 -8.32 0.05 -0.31
C SER A 27 -6.99 -0.32 0.35
N PRO A 28 -5.95 0.54 0.26
CA PRO A 28 -4.81 0.42 1.15
C PRO A 28 -5.28 0.73 2.57
N VAL A 29 -4.77 -0.02 3.55
CA VAL A 29 -5.06 0.13 4.98
C VAL A 29 -3.82 -0.26 5.76
N ILE A 30 -3.58 0.36 6.92
CA ILE A 30 -2.41 0.06 7.75
C ILE A 30 -2.77 -0.68 9.04
N SER A 31 -4.04 -0.66 9.44
CA SER A 31 -4.53 -1.33 10.66
C SER A 31 -5.82 -2.14 10.40
N GLU A 32 -6.15 -3.04 11.34
CA GLU A 32 -7.43 -3.77 11.30
C GLU A 32 -8.61 -2.82 11.46
N GLU A 33 -8.47 -1.78 12.26
CA GLU A 33 -9.51 -0.75 12.45
C GLU A 33 -9.87 -0.06 11.13
N GLU A 34 -8.87 0.36 10.36
CA GLU A 34 -9.09 0.94 9.01
C GLU A 34 -9.76 -0.05 8.05
N ALA A 35 -9.37 -1.34 8.11
CA ALA A 35 -9.97 -2.38 7.28
C ALA A 35 -11.45 -2.58 7.63
N LEU A 36 -11.79 -2.64 8.93
CA LEU A 36 -13.17 -2.79 9.40
C LEU A 36 -14.02 -1.57 9.11
N ASP A 37 -13.48 -0.36 9.25
CA ASP A 37 -14.16 0.89 8.85
C ASP A 37 -14.48 0.89 7.35
N PHE A 38 -13.52 0.52 6.51
CA PHE A 38 -13.75 0.41 5.08
C PHE A 38 -14.82 -0.63 4.72
N ILE A 39 -14.78 -1.82 5.33
CA ILE A 39 -15.81 -2.86 5.17
C ILE A 39 -17.17 -2.32 5.58
N GLY A 40 -17.25 -1.63 6.73
CA GLY A 40 -18.49 -1.02 7.22
C GLY A 40 -19.07 0.01 6.25
N LYS A 41 -18.22 0.86 5.67
CA LYS A 41 -18.63 1.85 4.64
C LYS A 41 -19.21 1.20 3.39
N VAL A 42 -18.56 0.12 2.89
CA VAL A 42 -19.06 -0.62 1.72
C VAL A 42 -20.38 -1.33 2.05
N LYS A 43 -20.50 -1.95 3.22
CA LYS A 43 -21.76 -2.58 3.68
C LYS A 43 -22.90 -1.57 3.79
N ALA A 44 -22.63 -0.39 4.31
CA ALA A 44 -23.62 0.69 4.39
C ALA A 44 -24.04 1.20 3.00
N LEU A 45 -23.11 1.32 2.07
CA LEU A 45 -23.38 1.73 0.69
C LEU A 45 -24.25 0.69 -0.04
N HIS A 46 -24.10 -0.59 0.28
CA HIS A 46 -24.80 -1.73 -0.31
C HIS A 46 -25.63 -2.49 0.73
N TRP A 47 -26.39 -1.73 1.53
CA TRP A 47 -27.23 -2.29 2.60
C TRP A 47 -28.30 -3.27 2.09
N ASP A 48 -28.70 -3.13 0.83
CA ASP A 48 -29.68 -3.96 0.12
C ASP A 48 -29.06 -5.22 -0.53
N ALA A 49 -27.74 -5.33 -0.57
CA ALA A 49 -27.04 -6.51 -1.08
C ALA A 49 -27.06 -7.64 -0.04
N LYS A 50 -27.25 -8.89 -0.51
CA LYS A 50 -27.24 -10.05 0.37
C LYS A 50 -25.85 -10.43 0.85
N HIS A 51 -24.81 -10.12 0.08
CA HIS A 51 -23.44 -10.54 0.34
C HIS A 51 -22.46 -9.39 0.11
N ASN A 52 -21.71 -9.06 1.15
CA ASN A 52 -20.57 -8.14 1.15
C ASN A 52 -19.35 -8.89 1.67
N VAL A 53 -18.82 -9.74 0.82
CA VAL A 53 -17.69 -10.63 1.09
C VAL A 53 -16.41 -9.81 1.21
N TYR A 54 -15.51 -10.16 2.14
CA TYR A 54 -14.27 -9.40 2.30
C TYR A 54 -13.07 -10.28 2.65
N ALA A 55 -11.89 -9.73 2.38
CA ALA A 55 -10.62 -10.23 2.90
C ALA A 55 -9.64 -9.08 3.11
N TYR A 56 -8.74 -9.22 4.10
CA TYR A 56 -7.65 -8.27 4.33
C TYR A 56 -6.39 -8.97 4.85
N ASP A 57 -5.26 -8.31 4.63
CA ASP A 57 -3.95 -8.73 5.11
C ASP A 57 -3.20 -7.51 5.65
N ILE A 58 -2.93 -7.49 6.96
CA ILE A 58 -2.32 -6.36 7.69
C ILE A 58 -0.97 -6.81 8.27
N ILE A 59 0.07 -6.00 8.05
CA ILE A 59 1.43 -6.29 8.55
C ILE A 59 1.52 -6.07 10.06
N GLU A 60 0.98 -4.97 10.57
CA GLU A 60 1.19 -4.50 11.95
C GLU A 60 0.98 -5.61 12.99
N ASP A 61 -0.12 -6.33 12.86
CA ASP A 61 -0.50 -7.42 13.77
C ASP A 61 -0.34 -8.81 13.15
N GLY A 62 0.19 -8.93 11.93
CA GLY A 62 0.25 -10.17 11.18
C GLY A 62 -1.14 -10.76 10.87
N ARG A 63 -2.18 -9.94 10.86
CA ARG A 63 -3.57 -10.38 10.76
C ARG A 63 -4.02 -10.57 9.33
N GLN A 64 -4.48 -11.78 9.06
CA GLN A 64 -5.20 -12.13 7.84
C GLN A 64 -6.59 -12.61 8.21
N ARG A 65 -7.63 -12.01 7.62
CA ARG A 65 -9.01 -12.46 7.81
C ARG A 65 -9.80 -12.38 6.51
N TYR A 66 -10.81 -13.23 6.43
CA TYR A 66 -11.81 -13.20 5.36
C TYR A 66 -13.17 -13.66 5.88
N SER A 67 -14.22 -13.32 5.14
CA SER A 67 -15.59 -13.75 5.41
C SER A 67 -16.31 -14.05 4.10
N ASP A 68 -17.01 -15.17 4.05
CA ASP A 68 -17.89 -15.53 2.94
C ASP A 68 -19.24 -14.77 3.00
N ASP A 69 -19.55 -14.07 4.09
CA ASP A 69 -20.78 -13.27 4.32
C ASP A 69 -22.05 -13.98 3.80
N SER A 70 -22.30 -15.19 4.31
CA SER A 70 -23.43 -16.08 3.96
C SER A 70 -23.40 -16.69 2.54
N GLU A 71 -22.36 -16.51 1.76
CA GLU A 71 -22.11 -17.37 0.59
C GLU A 71 -21.69 -18.78 1.02
N PRO A 72 -21.79 -19.80 0.18
CA PRO A 72 -21.33 -21.15 0.53
C PRO A 72 -19.86 -21.15 0.98
N LYS A 73 -19.58 -21.84 2.07
CA LYS A 73 -18.26 -21.86 2.71
C LYS A 73 -17.11 -22.08 1.72
N GLY A 74 -16.13 -21.18 1.74
CA GLY A 74 -14.92 -21.24 0.93
C GLY A 74 -15.12 -20.86 -0.56
N THR A 75 -16.28 -20.29 -0.94
CA THR A 75 -16.54 -19.93 -2.32
C THR A 75 -16.36 -18.45 -2.64
N ALA A 76 -16.13 -17.61 -1.64
CA ALA A 76 -16.12 -16.17 -1.80
C ALA A 76 -14.94 -15.49 -1.08
N GLY A 77 -14.89 -15.47 0.24
CA GLY A 77 -13.85 -14.81 1.01
C GLY A 77 -12.48 -15.51 0.88
N LEU A 78 -12.47 -16.84 0.89
CA LEU A 78 -11.24 -17.62 0.68
C LEU A 78 -10.61 -17.34 -0.71
N PRO A 79 -11.32 -17.35 -1.82
CA PRO A 79 -10.77 -16.93 -3.12
C PRO A 79 -10.16 -15.52 -3.13
N ILE A 80 -10.73 -14.58 -2.39
CA ILE A 80 -10.21 -13.21 -2.32
C ILE A 80 -8.87 -13.18 -1.56
N ILE A 81 -8.77 -13.81 -0.40
CA ILE A 81 -7.51 -13.83 0.37
C ILE A 81 -6.40 -14.58 -0.36
N GLU A 82 -6.73 -15.63 -1.13
CA GLU A 82 -5.76 -16.34 -1.95
C GLU A 82 -5.17 -15.47 -3.07
N ILE A 83 -5.95 -14.55 -3.65
CA ILE A 83 -5.43 -13.59 -4.62
C ILE A 83 -4.50 -12.59 -3.94
N ILE A 84 -4.87 -12.02 -2.79
CA ILE A 84 -4.02 -11.12 -2.03
C ILE A 84 -2.66 -11.78 -1.74
N LYS A 85 -2.67 -13.04 -1.31
CA LYS A 85 -1.46 -13.84 -1.05
C LYS A 85 -0.65 -14.11 -2.31
N LYS A 86 -1.29 -14.52 -3.40
CA LYS A 86 -0.63 -14.83 -4.67
C LYS A 86 0.09 -13.61 -5.27
N GLU A 87 -0.50 -12.43 -5.15
CA GLU A 87 0.11 -11.17 -5.58
C GLU A 87 1.19 -10.67 -4.59
N GLY A 88 1.31 -11.29 -3.41
CA GLY A 88 2.24 -10.89 -2.35
C GLY A 88 1.88 -9.57 -1.70
N LEU A 89 0.59 -9.23 -1.70
CA LEU A 89 0.10 -7.94 -1.18
C LEU A 89 -0.08 -7.97 0.32
N LYS A 90 0.23 -6.84 0.95
CA LYS A 90 0.07 -6.55 2.37
C LYS A 90 -0.59 -5.19 2.56
N ASN A 91 -1.12 -4.95 3.77
CA ASN A 91 -1.76 -3.67 4.10
C ASN A 91 -2.87 -3.30 3.11
N ILE A 92 -3.75 -4.26 2.86
CA ILE A 92 -4.84 -4.18 1.89
C ILE A 92 -6.13 -4.76 2.45
N VAL A 93 -7.25 -4.14 2.13
CA VAL A 93 -8.59 -4.72 2.26
C VAL A 93 -9.28 -4.77 0.90
N VAL A 94 -9.95 -5.88 0.63
CA VAL A 94 -10.78 -6.08 -0.58
C VAL A 94 -12.16 -6.48 -0.12
N VAL A 95 -13.19 -5.84 -0.68
CA VAL A 95 -14.60 -6.18 -0.48
C VAL A 95 -15.23 -6.45 -1.83
N VAL A 96 -16.01 -7.52 -1.93
CA VAL A 96 -16.80 -7.82 -3.14
C VAL A 96 -18.26 -7.93 -2.75
N THR A 97 -19.06 -6.99 -3.20
CA THR A 97 -20.53 -6.95 -3.05
C THR A 97 -21.19 -7.71 -4.18
N ARG A 98 -22.15 -8.58 -3.88
CA ARG A 98 -22.92 -9.31 -4.89
C ARG A 98 -24.39 -9.03 -4.83
N TYR A 99 -24.95 -8.73 -6.02
CA TYR A 99 -26.39 -8.75 -6.29
C TYR A 99 -26.73 -9.95 -7.14
N PHE A 100 -27.65 -10.80 -6.65
CA PHE A 100 -28.05 -12.04 -7.35
C PHE A 100 -28.87 -11.73 -8.61
N GLY A 101 -28.50 -12.34 -9.72
CA GLY A 101 -29.15 -12.14 -11.03
C GLY A 101 -30.20 -13.19 -11.41
N GLY A 102 -30.67 -14.02 -10.46
CA GLY A 102 -31.69 -15.04 -10.71
C GLY A 102 -31.12 -16.36 -11.28
N ILE A 103 -29.84 -16.45 -11.63
CA ILE A 103 -29.21 -17.65 -12.17
C ILE A 103 -28.11 -18.13 -11.22
N LEU A 104 -28.18 -19.39 -10.80
CA LEU A 104 -27.17 -19.99 -9.92
C LEU A 104 -25.85 -20.21 -10.68
N LEU A 105 -24.75 -19.76 -10.07
CA LEU A 105 -23.43 -19.94 -10.65
C LEU A 105 -22.80 -21.30 -10.32
N GLY A 106 -23.24 -21.95 -9.25
CA GLY A 106 -22.60 -23.10 -8.64
C GLY A 106 -21.27 -22.72 -7.95
N LYS A 107 -20.70 -23.65 -7.16
CA LYS A 107 -19.47 -23.37 -6.38
C LYS A 107 -18.32 -22.86 -7.24
N GLY A 108 -18.00 -23.55 -8.34
CA GLY A 108 -16.91 -23.15 -9.23
C GLY A 108 -17.14 -21.80 -9.92
N GLY A 109 -18.40 -21.47 -10.25
CA GLY A 109 -18.77 -20.16 -10.80
C GLY A 109 -18.61 -19.04 -9.79
N LEU A 110 -19.01 -19.25 -8.53
CA LEU A 110 -18.80 -18.29 -7.43
C LEU A 110 -17.31 -18.01 -7.22
N ILE A 111 -16.49 -19.04 -7.06
CA ILE A 111 -15.05 -18.91 -6.89
C ILE A 111 -14.46 -18.03 -8.01
N ARG A 112 -14.76 -18.33 -9.27
CA ARG A 112 -14.24 -17.54 -10.41
C ARG A 112 -14.72 -16.09 -10.38
N ALA A 113 -16.02 -15.86 -10.12
CA ALA A 113 -16.59 -14.51 -10.12
C ALA A 113 -15.99 -13.62 -8.99
N TYR A 114 -15.90 -14.16 -7.77
CA TYR A 114 -15.28 -13.44 -6.63
C TYR A 114 -13.79 -13.17 -6.88
N SER A 115 -13.05 -14.19 -7.37
CA SER A 115 -11.65 -14.03 -7.74
C SER A 115 -11.45 -12.96 -8.81
N SER A 116 -12.25 -12.99 -9.87
CA SER A 116 -12.14 -12.01 -10.96
C SER A 116 -12.46 -10.60 -10.51
N ALA A 117 -13.53 -10.40 -9.74
CA ALA A 117 -13.90 -9.09 -9.23
C ALA A 117 -12.84 -8.52 -8.27
N ALA A 118 -12.28 -9.36 -7.39
CA ALA A 118 -11.19 -8.97 -6.51
C ALA A 118 -9.92 -8.60 -7.28
N LYS A 119 -9.51 -9.42 -8.24
CA LYS A 119 -8.32 -9.14 -9.06
C LYS A 119 -8.46 -7.85 -9.85
N MET A 120 -9.61 -7.62 -10.49
CA MET A 120 -9.89 -6.38 -11.21
C MET A 120 -9.82 -5.15 -10.29
N ALA A 121 -10.35 -5.24 -9.05
CA ALA A 121 -10.27 -4.15 -8.09
C ALA A 121 -8.82 -3.88 -7.67
N ILE A 122 -8.03 -4.91 -7.39
CA ILE A 122 -6.60 -4.80 -7.06
C ILE A 122 -5.82 -4.14 -8.21
N ASP A 123 -6.03 -4.59 -9.45
CA ASP A 123 -5.33 -4.04 -10.62
C ASP A 123 -5.68 -2.57 -10.86
N ALA A 124 -6.96 -2.22 -10.73
CA ALA A 124 -7.41 -0.83 -10.87
C ALA A 124 -6.84 0.09 -9.77
N ALA A 125 -6.52 -0.46 -8.59
CA ALA A 125 -5.91 0.25 -7.48
C ALA A 125 -4.40 0.52 -7.66
N GLN A 126 -3.75 -0.08 -8.64
CA GLN A 126 -2.31 -0.01 -8.95
C GLN A 126 -1.41 -0.58 -7.85
N ILE A 127 -0.78 -1.71 -8.12
CA ILE A 127 0.19 -2.32 -7.20
C ILE A 127 1.47 -1.48 -7.15
N VAL A 128 1.97 -1.25 -5.93
CA VAL A 128 3.21 -0.51 -5.66
C VAL A 128 4.09 -1.26 -4.67
N ASN A 129 5.40 -1.03 -4.77
CA ASN A 129 6.35 -1.52 -3.80
C ASN A 129 6.54 -0.46 -2.70
N MET A 130 6.55 -0.92 -1.45
CA MET A 130 6.85 -0.12 -0.27
C MET A 130 8.19 -0.57 0.29
N SER A 131 9.12 0.36 0.45
CA SER A 131 10.43 0.09 1.03
C SER A 131 10.61 0.84 2.34
N LEU A 132 11.28 0.20 3.28
CA LEU A 132 11.67 0.85 4.53
C LEU A 132 12.77 1.87 4.23
N CYS A 133 12.47 3.12 4.48
CA CYS A 133 13.39 4.24 4.36
C CYS A 133 13.58 4.89 5.73
N LYS A 134 14.73 5.53 5.93
CA LYS A 134 14.95 6.44 7.06
C LYS A 134 14.84 7.87 6.58
N LEU A 135 14.17 8.68 7.36
CA LEU A 135 14.05 10.12 7.17
C LEU A 135 15.18 10.80 7.95
N TYR A 136 15.90 11.67 7.29
CA TYR A 136 17.06 12.40 7.85
C TYR A 136 16.83 13.90 7.74
N ASP A 137 17.31 14.63 8.75
CA ASP A 137 17.61 16.07 8.67
C ASP A 137 19.12 16.24 8.54
N LEU A 138 19.57 16.87 7.47
CA LEU A 138 20.95 17.25 7.26
C LEU A 138 21.07 18.78 7.23
N THR A 139 21.95 19.33 8.07
CA THR A 139 22.22 20.77 8.14
C THR A 139 23.62 21.04 7.60
N THR A 140 23.74 22.00 6.67
CA THR A 140 25.03 22.37 6.06
C THR A 140 25.05 23.87 5.73
N ASP A 141 26.23 24.40 5.37
CA ASP A 141 26.39 25.79 4.94
C ASP A 141 25.90 25.98 3.50
N TYR A 142 25.51 27.20 3.14
CA TYR A 142 24.95 27.54 1.82
C TYR A 142 25.85 27.17 0.65
N ASN A 143 27.17 27.29 0.78
CA ASN A 143 28.15 26.96 -0.24
C ASN A 143 28.18 25.48 -0.60
N PHE A 144 27.73 24.59 0.29
CA PHE A 144 27.67 23.15 0.06
C PHE A 144 26.28 22.65 -0.40
N TYR A 145 25.23 23.46 -0.27
CA TYR A 145 23.85 23.05 -0.54
C TYR A 145 23.66 22.38 -1.90
N ALA A 146 24.10 23.03 -2.98
CA ALA A 146 23.92 22.51 -4.34
C ALA A 146 24.61 21.15 -4.53
N LYS A 147 25.81 21.01 -3.96
CA LYS A 147 26.59 19.78 -4.04
C LYS A 147 25.93 18.65 -3.23
N VAL A 148 25.53 18.94 -2.00
CA VAL A 148 24.89 17.96 -1.10
C VAL A 148 23.53 17.51 -1.67
N SER A 149 22.70 18.43 -2.16
CA SER A 149 21.42 18.09 -2.81
C SER A 149 21.61 17.20 -4.03
N SER A 150 22.60 17.49 -4.86
CA SER A 150 22.95 16.66 -6.02
C SER A 150 23.45 15.26 -5.59
N LEU A 151 24.23 15.16 -4.51
CA LEU A 151 24.69 13.87 -3.98
C LEU A 151 23.54 13.04 -3.43
N ILE A 152 22.60 13.64 -2.68
CA ILE A 152 21.41 12.96 -2.17
C ILE A 152 20.62 12.35 -3.33
N THR A 153 20.26 13.14 -4.32
CA THR A 153 19.42 12.67 -5.44
C THR A 153 20.12 11.65 -6.33
N SER A 154 21.42 11.82 -6.59
CA SER A 154 22.21 10.88 -7.41
C SER A 154 22.53 9.56 -6.70
N ASN A 155 22.31 9.46 -5.39
CA ASN A 155 22.51 8.24 -4.59
C ASN A 155 21.18 7.67 -4.06
N PHE A 156 20.10 7.80 -4.82
CA PHE A 156 18.77 7.24 -4.51
C PHE A 156 18.08 7.83 -3.27
N GLY A 157 18.51 9.00 -2.80
CA GLY A 157 17.79 9.77 -1.80
C GLY A 157 16.74 10.68 -2.44
N PHE A 158 15.65 10.93 -1.71
CA PHE A 158 14.59 11.85 -2.10
C PHE A 158 14.54 13.01 -1.12
N ILE A 159 14.67 14.23 -1.62
CA ILE A 159 14.54 15.45 -0.81
C ILE A 159 13.05 15.74 -0.64
N ASP A 160 12.61 15.74 0.62
CA ASP A 160 11.22 16.02 1.00
C ASP A 160 11.00 17.52 1.24
N ASN A 161 11.95 18.19 1.89
CA ASN A 161 11.90 19.61 2.18
C ASN A 161 13.31 20.23 2.26
N THR A 162 13.40 21.55 2.06
CA THR A 162 14.61 22.33 2.30
C THR A 162 14.25 23.65 2.95
N ASP A 163 14.80 23.91 4.14
CA ASP A 163 14.62 25.15 4.88
C ASP A 163 15.91 25.99 4.83
N PHE A 164 15.77 27.25 4.49
CA PHE A 164 16.85 28.21 4.37
C PHE A 164 16.79 29.22 5.53
N THR A 165 17.71 29.09 6.50
CA THR A 165 17.83 29.97 7.65
C THR A 165 19.26 30.54 7.71
N ASP A 166 19.90 30.56 8.88
CA ASP A 166 21.34 30.81 9.04
C ASP A 166 22.20 29.70 8.41
N LYS A 167 21.66 28.50 8.34
CA LYS A 167 22.19 27.35 7.57
C LYS A 167 21.08 26.76 6.72
N VAL A 168 21.44 25.86 5.81
CA VAL A 168 20.50 25.11 5.00
C VAL A 168 20.22 23.77 5.67
N LYS A 169 18.94 23.51 5.95
CA LYS A 169 18.47 22.24 6.47
C LYS A 169 17.73 21.48 5.39
N ILE A 170 18.22 20.29 5.03
CA ILE A 170 17.67 19.40 4.02
C ILE A 170 17.03 18.20 4.72
N THR A 171 15.72 18.06 4.59
CA THR A 171 15.00 16.86 5.03
C THR A 171 14.88 15.91 3.84
N PHE A 172 15.38 14.69 3.96
CA PHE A 172 15.35 13.71 2.89
C PHE A 172 15.15 12.29 3.43
N HIS A 173 14.62 11.41 2.59
CA HIS A 173 14.55 9.99 2.90
C HIS A 173 15.41 9.16 1.94
N ILE A 174 15.91 8.04 2.46
CA ILE A 174 16.77 7.11 1.72
C ILE A 174 16.64 5.70 2.30
N LYS A 175 16.78 4.67 1.46
CA LYS A 175 16.89 3.28 1.93
C LYS A 175 18.19 3.07 2.70
N ASP A 176 18.12 2.27 3.76
CA ASP A 176 19.26 2.04 4.65
C ASP A 176 20.52 1.52 3.92
N ILE A 177 20.32 0.72 2.86
CA ILE A 177 21.42 0.16 2.07
C ILE A 177 22.27 1.20 1.32
N TYR A 178 21.78 2.44 1.15
CA TYR A 178 22.49 3.48 0.41
C TYR A 178 23.10 4.56 1.30
N ILE A 179 22.72 4.64 2.58
CA ILE A 179 23.10 5.76 3.45
C ILE A 179 24.61 5.85 3.69
N ASP A 180 25.27 4.74 3.97
CA ASP A 180 26.71 4.73 4.27
C ASP A 180 27.54 5.26 3.09
N SER A 181 27.20 4.82 1.87
CA SER A 181 27.84 5.31 0.64
C SER A 181 27.58 6.79 0.41
N LEU A 182 26.38 7.28 0.71
CA LEU A 182 26.04 8.70 0.61
C LEU A 182 26.81 9.52 1.63
N MET A 183 26.90 9.06 2.88
CA MET A 183 27.61 9.78 3.95
C MET A 183 29.10 9.98 3.65
N ILE A 184 29.78 8.96 3.11
CA ILE A 184 31.17 9.08 2.68
C ILE A 184 31.31 10.24 1.66
N LYS A 185 30.46 10.26 0.63
CA LYS A 185 30.52 11.28 -0.44
C LYS A 185 30.20 12.69 0.09
N ILE A 186 29.24 12.82 1.01
CA ILE A 186 28.91 14.11 1.62
C ILE A 186 30.08 14.58 2.49
N ASN A 187 30.66 13.71 3.29
CA ASN A 187 31.81 14.04 4.13
C ASN A 187 32.99 14.58 3.28
N ASP A 188 33.31 13.90 2.19
CA ASP A 188 34.37 14.32 1.27
C ASP A 188 34.07 15.67 0.60
N ALA A 189 32.78 15.88 0.24
CA ALA A 189 32.37 17.10 -0.45
C ALA A 189 32.31 18.35 0.45
N THR A 190 32.12 18.15 1.76
CA THR A 190 31.94 19.21 2.77
C THR A 190 33.11 19.33 3.74
N ALA A 191 34.13 18.46 3.60
CA ALA A 191 35.23 18.31 4.57
C ALA A 191 34.70 18.16 6.02
N GLY A 192 33.59 17.41 6.19
CA GLY A 192 32.96 17.19 7.48
C GLY A 192 32.07 18.34 7.99
N SER A 193 31.87 19.40 7.21
CA SER A 193 31.08 20.58 7.62
C SER A 193 29.58 20.35 7.42
N PHE A 194 29.02 19.36 8.14
CA PHE A 194 27.56 19.11 8.19
C PHE A 194 27.17 18.44 9.49
N ASP A 195 25.92 18.53 9.85
CA ASP A 195 25.29 17.75 10.93
C ASP A 195 24.14 16.93 10.35
N ILE A 196 23.95 15.69 10.80
CA ILE A 196 22.87 14.82 10.33
C ILE A 196 22.21 14.10 11.50
N LYS A 197 20.86 14.02 11.43
CA LYS A 197 20.04 13.32 12.42
C LYS A 197 19.02 12.43 11.74
N VAL A 198 18.87 11.21 12.26
CA VAL A 198 17.72 10.35 11.91
C VAL A 198 16.49 10.89 12.62
N ILE A 199 15.41 11.11 11.90
CA ILE A 199 14.12 11.54 12.45
C ILE A 199 13.24 10.35 12.79
N LYS A 200 13.05 9.46 11.81
CA LYS A 200 12.19 8.27 11.95
C LYS A 200 12.41 7.28 10.81
N GLU A 201 11.94 6.06 11.02
CA GLU A 201 11.75 5.07 9.96
C GLU A 201 10.33 5.21 9.38
N VAL A 202 10.22 5.04 8.05
CA VAL A 202 8.96 5.18 7.33
C VAL A 202 8.95 4.26 6.11
N PHE A 203 7.80 3.63 5.83
CA PHE A 203 7.61 2.94 4.56
C PHE A 203 7.17 3.92 3.49
N LEU A 204 7.92 3.98 2.41
CA LEU A 204 7.65 4.87 1.29
C LEU A 204 7.57 4.07 -0.01
N LYS A 205 6.72 4.58 -0.92
CA LYS A 205 6.60 4.05 -2.26
C LYS A 205 7.93 4.21 -3.00
N THR A 206 8.42 3.10 -3.54
CA THR A 206 9.61 3.09 -4.39
C THR A 206 9.22 2.68 -5.80
N THR A 207 9.75 3.39 -6.77
CA THR A 207 9.62 3.08 -8.21
C THR A 207 10.49 1.89 -8.59
#